data_4c7b8f9108b20c0724f3f56b44274d80
#
_entry.id   4c7b8f9108b20c0724f3f56b44274d80
#
_cell.length_a   1.000
_cell.length_b   1.000
_cell.length_c   1.000
_cell.angle_alpha   90.00
_cell.angle_beta   90.00
_cell.angle_gamma   90.00
#
_symmetry.space_group_name_H-M   'P 1'
#
loop_
_entity.id
_entity.type
_entity.pdbx_description
1 polymer ?
#
loop_
_entity_poly.entity_id
_entity_poly.type
_entity_poly.pdbx_seq_one_letter_code
_entity_poly.pdbx_strand_id
1 'polypeptide(L)'
;IVVVFPNKRASLFLDTYLAEIEHEAIWSPSYITISELFRQNSPLKVADPIKLVCDLHKSFVKCTEIDETLDHFYGWGQMLITDFDDIDKNMADAQLVFSNLKDIHELDDISYLTDDQKKMIQRFFSNFSEDHNSELKKRFLQLWSHFLDIYNDFNSRLAQQGLAYEGALYRQVVTDENLKFEHKKYVFVGFNMLQKVEMQLCDRLMKEEKAVFYWDYDKAYMDNNHEAGHYIRQNLKYFPNELDADSDKSKLEANENGNESGQSAENIYDNLSRKKRINYFSAPTENVQARFVHTWLKENGLCKETGNVAIVLADESLLPTVLHSLPKEVEHVNITIGYPLQQTPFYSLIQQLIQLQGIGHPKASNTYRLHQVLATLRHPYARYISQLNLQVIEQLESKKTFYPDRSTLIMNEDEGLAILFRDIDKVENLDEYNMGLLNYLIDILKQIGYNTKQQNVDQLFQESLFRSYTVINRLRGLVESGDLKVDTITLERLILQLFQTTSIPFHGEPAVGIQIMGVLETRNLDFDYMLVLSCNEGKWPKGVNDASFIPYSIRKAYGLTTIDNKVAISAYYFYRMIQRCQHLA
;
A
#
# COMPACT_ATOMS: atom_id res chain seq x y z
N ILE A 1 -29.37 -0.02 -5.66
CA ILE A 1 -28.71 0.01 -4.33
C ILE A 1 -27.22 -0.21 -4.55
N VAL A 2 -26.41 0.56 -3.85
CA VAL A 2 -24.96 0.38 -3.84
C VAL A 2 -24.51 0.18 -2.40
N VAL A 3 -23.74 -0.87 -2.14
CA VAL A 3 -23.11 -1.10 -0.85
C VAL A 3 -21.68 -0.57 -0.88
N VAL A 4 -21.37 0.31 0.07
CA VAL A 4 -20.09 0.99 0.18
C VAL A 4 -19.31 0.37 1.34
N PHE A 5 -18.11 -0.17 1.04
CA PHE A 5 -17.23 -0.80 2.01
C PHE A 5 -15.91 -0.03 2.16
N PRO A 6 -15.20 -0.19 3.28
CA PRO A 6 -13.81 0.28 3.39
C PRO A 6 -12.85 -0.46 2.44
N ASN A 7 -13.14 -1.75 2.14
CA ASN A 7 -12.41 -2.56 1.16
C ASN A 7 -13.38 -3.50 0.42
N LYS A 8 -13.02 -3.94 -0.79
CA LYS A 8 -13.88 -4.79 -1.63
C LYS A 8 -14.08 -6.22 -1.13
N ARG A 9 -13.23 -6.71 -0.26
CA ARG A 9 -13.25 -8.13 0.12
C ARG A 9 -14.54 -8.56 0.82
N ALA A 10 -15.09 -7.68 1.67
CA ALA A 10 -16.33 -7.94 2.38
C ALA A 10 -17.50 -8.26 1.45
N SER A 11 -17.49 -7.75 0.20
CA SER A 11 -18.55 -8.03 -0.78
C SER A 11 -18.64 -9.50 -1.15
N LEU A 12 -17.52 -10.21 -1.23
CA LEU A 12 -17.46 -11.62 -1.59
C LEU A 12 -18.15 -12.50 -0.54
N PHE A 13 -17.91 -12.18 0.73
CA PHE A 13 -18.56 -12.88 1.84
C PHE A 13 -20.04 -12.50 1.94
N LEU A 14 -20.40 -11.24 1.65
CA LEU A 14 -21.78 -10.82 1.63
C LEU A 14 -22.59 -11.57 0.55
N ASP A 15 -22.02 -11.76 -0.64
CA ASP A 15 -22.68 -12.55 -1.70
C ASP A 15 -22.93 -14.00 -1.25
N THR A 16 -21.99 -14.61 -0.53
CA THR A 16 -22.16 -15.96 0.04
C THR A 16 -23.32 -15.99 1.04
N TYR A 17 -23.36 -15.04 1.99
CA TYR A 17 -24.45 -14.95 2.97
C TYR A 17 -25.81 -14.67 2.31
N LEU A 18 -25.86 -13.79 1.29
CA LEU A 18 -27.09 -13.53 0.55
C LEU A 18 -27.58 -14.78 -0.18
N ALA A 19 -26.67 -15.57 -0.76
CA ALA A 19 -27.02 -16.81 -1.42
C ALA A 19 -27.49 -17.92 -0.45
N GLU A 20 -27.05 -17.89 0.81
CA GLU A 20 -27.48 -18.81 1.86
C GLU A 20 -28.88 -18.45 2.42
N ILE A 21 -29.20 -17.16 2.51
CA ILE A 21 -30.48 -16.67 3.04
C ILE A 21 -31.58 -16.74 2.01
N GLU A 22 -31.30 -16.38 0.77
CA GLU A 22 -32.27 -16.35 -0.31
C GLU A 22 -32.20 -17.64 -1.12
N HIS A 23 -33.33 -18.32 -1.23
CA HIS A 23 -33.46 -19.58 -1.99
C HIS A 23 -33.81 -19.36 -3.46
N GLU A 24 -34.12 -18.11 -3.84
CA GLU A 24 -34.44 -17.70 -5.21
C GLU A 24 -33.31 -16.89 -5.82
N ALA A 25 -33.21 -16.83 -7.14
CA ALA A 25 -32.24 -16.03 -7.83
C ALA A 25 -32.50 -14.52 -7.62
N ILE A 26 -31.58 -13.83 -6.97
CA ILE A 26 -31.62 -12.39 -6.75
C ILE A 26 -30.49 -11.69 -7.52
N TRP A 27 -30.71 -10.43 -7.86
CA TRP A 27 -29.62 -9.58 -8.37
C TRP A 27 -28.74 -9.12 -7.21
N SER A 28 -27.45 -9.40 -7.28
CA SER A 28 -26.48 -8.88 -6.33
C SER A 28 -26.48 -7.34 -6.34
N PRO A 29 -26.38 -6.67 -5.19
CA PRO A 29 -26.15 -5.23 -5.14
C PRO A 29 -24.84 -4.84 -5.85
N SER A 30 -24.72 -3.60 -6.25
CA SER A 30 -23.42 -3.07 -6.68
C SER A 30 -22.53 -2.82 -5.47
N TYR A 31 -21.26 -3.22 -5.54
CA TYR A 31 -20.29 -3.05 -4.48
C TYR A 31 -19.18 -2.09 -4.90
N ILE A 32 -18.93 -1.10 -4.08
CA ILE A 32 -17.85 -0.13 -4.30
C ILE A 32 -17.13 0.16 -2.98
N THR A 33 -15.90 0.63 -3.08
CA THR A 33 -15.20 1.24 -1.95
C THR A 33 -15.54 2.72 -1.85
N ILE A 34 -15.30 3.33 -0.68
CA ILE A 34 -15.49 4.77 -0.52
C ILE A 34 -14.56 5.56 -1.46
N SER A 35 -13.34 5.09 -1.68
CA SER A 35 -12.40 5.68 -2.63
C SER A 35 -12.93 5.64 -4.08
N GLU A 36 -13.56 4.53 -4.48
CA GLU A 36 -14.21 4.43 -5.79
C GLU A 36 -15.43 5.34 -5.91
N LEU A 37 -16.21 5.49 -4.83
CA LEU A 37 -17.34 6.42 -4.81
C LEU A 37 -16.88 7.86 -5.09
N PHE A 38 -15.78 8.32 -4.48
CA PHE A 38 -15.20 9.63 -4.78
C PHE A 38 -14.70 9.72 -6.23
N ARG A 39 -13.91 8.73 -6.66
CA ARG A 39 -13.30 8.73 -8.00
C ARG A 39 -14.32 8.70 -9.15
N GLN A 40 -15.43 7.97 -8.97
CA GLN A 40 -16.50 7.90 -9.96
C GLN A 40 -17.27 9.23 -10.10
N ASN A 41 -17.26 10.04 -9.05
CA ASN A 41 -17.99 11.30 -8.99
C ASN A 41 -17.09 12.54 -9.17
N SER A 42 -15.84 12.37 -9.59
CA SER A 42 -14.90 13.45 -9.87
C SER A 42 -14.56 13.52 -11.36
N PRO A 43 -14.47 14.72 -11.97
CA PRO A 43 -13.91 14.89 -13.31
C PRO A 43 -12.40 14.69 -13.34
N LEU A 44 -11.72 14.77 -12.18
CA LEU A 44 -10.29 14.59 -12.03
C LEU A 44 -9.91 13.13 -11.88
N LYS A 45 -8.70 12.78 -12.30
CA LYS A 45 -8.11 11.44 -12.10
C LYS A 45 -6.99 11.51 -11.08
N VAL A 46 -6.87 10.48 -10.25
CA VAL A 46 -5.72 10.36 -9.35
C VAL A 46 -4.46 10.15 -10.17
N ALA A 47 -3.49 11.04 -10.00
CA ALA A 47 -2.23 10.99 -10.71
C ALA A 47 -1.32 9.86 -10.21
N ASP A 48 -0.42 9.43 -11.08
CA ASP A 48 0.65 8.49 -10.72
C ASP A 48 1.51 9.06 -9.56
N PRO A 49 1.83 8.27 -8.52
CA PRO A 49 2.60 8.75 -7.38
C PRO A 49 3.98 9.33 -7.73
N ILE A 50 4.67 8.79 -8.75
CA ILE A 50 5.96 9.35 -9.20
C ILE A 50 5.74 10.69 -9.89
N LYS A 51 4.72 10.75 -10.76
CA LYS A 51 4.35 11.99 -11.43
C LYS A 51 3.97 13.08 -10.43
N LEU A 52 3.24 12.72 -9.36
CA LEU A 52 2.93 13.67 -8.28
C LEU A 52 4.20 14.30 -7.70
N VAL A 53 5.22 13.49 -7.40
CA VAL A 53 6.50 14.02 -6.87
C VAL A 53 7.21 14.88 -7.91
N CYS A 54 7.20 14.48 -9.19
CA CYS A 54 7.80 15.27 -10.27
C CYS A 54 7.11 16.64 -10.45
N ASP A 55 5.78 16.66 -10.43
CA ASP A 55 5.03 17.92 -10.58
C ASP A 55 5.14 18.80 -9.33
N LEU A 56 5.18 18.19 -8.13
CA LEU A 56 5.46 18.91 -6.89
C LEU A 56 6.86 19.53 -6.90
N HIS A 57 7.87 18.81 -7.39
CA HIS A 57 9.23 19.33 -7.55
C HIS A 57 9.28 20.55 -8.47
N LYS A 58 8.55 20.51 -9.61
CA LYS A 58 8.44 21.67 -10.51
C LYS A 58 7.82 22.88 -9.80
N SER A 59 6.79 22.66 -8.98
CA SER A 59 6.16 23.72 -8.18
C SER A 59 7.09 24.23 -7.07
N PHE A 60 7.83 23.32 -6.44
CA PHE A 60 8.82 23.65 -5.42
C PHE A 60 9.93 24.58 -5.99
N VAL A 61 10.59 24.16 -7.05
CA VAL A 61 11.65 24.97 -7.70
C VAL A 61 11.12 26.34 -8.13
N LYS A 62 9.90 26.39 -8.68
CA LYS A 62 9.26 27.65 -9.10
C LYS A 62 8.99 28.61 -7.94
N CYS A 63 8.48 28.09 -6.80
CA CYS A 63 8.06 28.92 -5.67
C CYS A 63 9.22 29.31 -4.75
N THR A 64 10.26 28.48 -4.67
CA THR A 64 11.39 28.71 -3.74
C THR A 64 12.62 29.29 -4.44
N GLU A 65 12.72 29.18 -5.76
CA GLU A 65 13.90 29.49 -6.57
C GLU A 65 15.15 28.66 -6.15
N ILE A 66 14.94 27.57 -5.41
CA ILE A 66 16.01 26.64 -5.01
C ILE A 66 16.14 25.58 -6.11
N ASP A 67 17.34 25.52 -6.70
CA ASP A 67 17.70 24.51 -7.72
C ASP A 67 18.06 23.19 -7.00
N GLU A 68 17.03 22.46 -6.55
CA GLU A 68 17.17 21.18 -5.90
C GLU A 68 16.98 20.07 -6.92
N THR A 69 17.80 19.01 -6.82
CA THR A 69 17.68 17.86 -7.70
C THR A 69 16.51 16.95 -7.27
N LEU A 70 15.85 16.30 -8.23
CA LEU A 70 14.69 15.47 -7.93
C LEU A 70 15.02 14.27 -7.03
N ASP A 71 16.26 13.75 -7.06
CA ASP A 71 16.68 12.63 -6.22
C ASP A 71 16.75 13.02 -4.73
N HIS A 72 17.26 14.19 -4.42
CA HIS A 72 17.24 14.71 -3.06
C HIS A 72 15.83 15.10 -2.61
N PHE A 73 15.03 15.65 -3.53
CA PHE A 73 13.65 16.07 -3.28
C PHE A 73 12.70 14.89 -3.07
N TYR A 74 12.93 13.74 -3.71
CA TYR A 74 11.94 12.68 -3.86
C TYR A 74 11.33 12.20 -2.53
N GLY A 75 12.16 11.87 -1.56
CA GLY A 75 11.70 11.34 -0.27
C GLY A 75 10.86 12.34 0.54
N TRP A 76 11.30 13.59 0.61
CA TRP A 76 10.55 14.60 1.34
C TRP A 76 9.39 15.17 0.52
N GLY A 77 9.47 15.15 -0.80
CA GLY A 77 8.35 15.43 -1.68
C GLY A 77 7.16 14.48 -1.45
N GLN A 78 7.42 13.19 -1.28
CA GLN A 78 6.38 12.21 -0.90
C GLN A 78 5.75 12.55 0.45
N MET A 79 6.56 12.98 1.43
CA MET A 79 6.06 13.39 2.74
C MET A 79 5.17 14.63 2.64
N LEU A 80 5.58 15.62 1.85
CA LEU A 80 4.80 16.84 1.65
C LEU A 80 3.46 16.58 0.93
N ILE A 81 3.44 15.66 -0.05
CA ILE A 81 2.19 15.20 -0.67
C ILE A 81 1.28 14.56 0.37
N THR A 82 1.82 13.75 1.28
CA THR A 82 1.04 13.13 2.35
C THR A 82 0.44 14.18 3.30
N ASP A 83 1.18 15.24 3.62
CA ASP A 83 0.67 16.35 4.43
C ASP A 83 -0.42 17.14 3.69
N PHE A 84 -0.26 17.41 2.41
CA PHE A 84 -1.28 18.06 1.58
C PHE A 84 -2.54 17.20 1.45
N ASP A 85 -2.37 15.90 1.27
CA ASP A 85 -3.46 14.92 1.23
C ASP A 85 -4.26 14.91 2.55
N ASP A 86 -3.57 14.96 3.69
CA ASP A 86 -4.21 14.99 5.01
C ASP A 86 -4.94 16.33 5.28
N ILE A 87 -4.38 17.47 4.83
CA ILE A 87 -5.04 18.77 4.87
C ILE A 87 -6.37 18.72 4.12
N ASP A 88 -6.36 18.20 2.89
CA ASP A 88 -7.55 18.16 2.05
C ASP A 88 -8.58 17.15 2.55
N LYS A 89 -8.16 15.95 2.94
CA LYS A 89 -9.04 14.92 3.51
C LYS A 89 -9.70 15.36 4.82
N ASN A 90 -9.03 16.22 5.59
CA ASN A 90 -9.60 16.78 6.80
C ASN A 90 -10.26 18.17 6.60
N MET A 91 -10.42 18.63 5.34
CA MET A 91 -11.06 19.92 5.03
C MET A 91 -10.43 21.10 5.80
N ALA A 92 -9.14 20.99 6.13
CA ALA A 92 -8.44 22.05 6.83
C ALA A 92 -8.12 23.21 5.89
N ASP A 93 -8.05 24.42 6.43
CA ASP A 93 -7.64 25.60 5.70
C ASP A 93 -6.12 25.63 5.60
N ALA A 94 -5.58 25.36 4.40
CA ALA A 94 -4.15 25.34 4.16
C ALA A 94 -3.48 26.69 4.49
N GLN A 95 -4.16 27.81 4.24
CA GLN A 95 -3.67 29.13 4.61
C GLN A 95 -3.46 29.27 6.12
N LEU A 96 -4.44 28.82 6.91
CA LEU A 96 -4.33 28.86 8.37
C LEU A 96 -3.28 27.87 8.89
N VAL A 97 -3.20 26.68 8.33
CA VAL A 97 -2.21 25.67 8.72
C VAL A 97 -0.79 26.18 8.49
N PHE A 98 -0.51 26.79 7.34
CA PHE A 98 0.85 27.22 6.99
C PHE A 98 1.22 28.61 7.50
N SER A 99 0.27 29.52 7.77
CA SER A 99 0.57 30.86 8.26
C SER A 99 0.87 30.92 9.77
N ASN A 100 0.31 30.02 10.56
CA ASN A 100 0.41 30.08 12.03
C ASN A 100 1.71 29.51 12.62
N LEU A 101 2.62 29.00 11.82
CA LEU A 101 3.88 28.43 12.30
C LEU A 101 4.88 29.48 12.81
N LYS A 102 4.74 30.73 12.42
CA LYS A 102 5.64 31.80 12.90
C LYS A 102 5.52 32.08 14.41
N ASP A 103 4.36 31.73 14.99
CA ASP A 103 4.03 32.05 16.38
C ASP A 103 4.20 30.88 17.36
N ILE A 104 4.61 29.70 16.90
CA ILE A 104 4.65 28.50 17.76
C ILE A 104 6.06 28.27 18.29
N HIS A 105 6.20 28.40 19.62
CA HIS A 105 7.44 28.08 20.36
C HIS A 105 7.96 26.66 20.15
N GLU A 106 7.12 25.71 19.70
CA GLU A 106 7.52 24.33 19.37
C GLU A 106 8.47 24.23 18.17
N LEU A 107 8.48 25.23 17.29
CA LEU A 107 9.47 25.32 16.22
C LEU A 107 10.87 25.73 16.73
N ASP A 108 10.95 26.19 17.97
CA ASP A 108 12.23 26.39 18.63
C ASP A 108 12.92 25.06 18.96
N ASP A 109 12.15 23.98 18.97
CA ASP A 109 12.66 22.63 19.20
C ASP A 109 12.25 21.69 18.05
N ILE A 110 13.22 21.34 17.19
CA ILE A 110 13.03 20.33 16.13
C ILE A 110 13.02 18.88 16.67
N SER A 111 12.88 18.71 17.99
CA SER A 111 12.87 17.40 18.65
C SER A 111 11.68 16.54 18.23
N TYR A 112 10.59 17.13 17.73
CA TYR A 112 9.45 16.40 17.18
C TYR A 112 9.76 15.65 15.86
N LEU A 113 10.84 16.03 15.17
CA LEU A 113 11.29 15.33 13.97
C LEU A 113 12.02 14.03 14.36
N THR A 114 11.72 12.94 13.69
CA THR A 114 12.48 11.70 13.85
C THR A 114 13.91 11.87 13.36
N ASP A 115 14.83 11.00 13.82
CA ASP A 115 16.24 11.07 13.39
C ASP A 115 16.39 10.88 11.87
N ASP A 116 15.50 10.12 11.23
CA ASP A 116 15.50 9.96 9.78
C ASP A 116 15.00 11.21 9.06
N GLN A 117 14.00 11.90 9.60
CA GLN A 117 13.56 13.20 9.10
C GLN A 117 14.63 14.27 9.25
N LYS A 118 15.32 14.32 10.40
CA LYS A 118 16.47 15.22 10.61
C LYS A 118 17.58 14.94 9.60
N LYS A 119 17.94 13.67 9.39
CA LYS A 119 18.94 13.28 8.38
C LYS A 119 18.48 13.64 6.96
N MET A 120 17.20 13.51 6.65
CA MET A 120 16.65 13.87 5.35
C MET A 120 16.73 15.38 5.11
N ILE A 121 16.34 16.20 6.10
CA ILE A 121 16.46 17.66 6.06
C ILE A 121 17.94 18.07 5.99
N GLN A 122 18.82 17.41 6.74
CA GLN A 122 20.26 17.64 6.68
C GLN A 122 20.87 17.31 5.31
N ARG A 123 20.42 16.21 4.67
CA ARG A 123 20.84 15.87 3.30
C ARG A 123 20.34 16.88 2.28
N PHE A 124 19.12 17.35 2.44
CA PHE A 124 18.54 18.39 1.61
C PHE A 124 19.36 19.70 1.68
N PHE A 125 19.80 20.07 2.87
CA PHE A 125 20.67 21.21 3.07
C PHE A 125 22.14 20.77 3.15
N SER A 126 22.65 20.02 2.19
CA SER A 126 23.90 19.24 2.17
C SER A 126 25.21 19.96 2.58
N ASN A 127 25.17 21.26 2.87
CA ASN A 127 26.32 22.08 3.30
C ASN A 127 26.38 22.26 4.83
N PHE A 128 25.63 21.49 5.64
CA PHE A 128 25.56 21.68 7.09
C PHE A 128 26.23 20.55 7.87
N SER A 129 27.16 20.94 8.75
CA SER A 129 27.67 20.07 9.80
C SER A 129 26.66 19.93 10.94
N GLU A 130 26.72 18.83 11.70
CA GLU A 130 25.82 18.50 12.82
C GLU A 130 25.73 19.59 13.91
N ASP A 131 26.72 20.53 13.94
CA ASP A 131 26.84 21.56 14.98
C ASP A 131 25.99 22.84 14.73
N HIS A 132 25.24 22.95 13.60
CA HIS A 132 24.52 24.18 13.24
C HIS A 132 23.00 24.05 13.23
N ASN A 133 22.39 23.53 14.29
CA ASN A 133 20.93 23.43 14.45
C ASN A 133 20.18 24.77 14.23
N SER A 134 20.79 25.91 14.55
CA SER A 134 20.16 27.23 14.38
C SER A 134 20.03 27.66 12.92
N GLU A 135 20.96 27.29 12.06
CA GLU A 135 20.90 27.60 10.62
C GLU A 135 19.96 26.66 9.88
N LEU A 136 19.95 25.37 10.23
CA LEU A 136 18.99 24.39 9.73
C LEU A 136 17.56 24.84 10.00
N LYS A 137 17.31 25.33 11.22
CA LYS A 137 16.03 25.89 11.64
C LYS A 137 15.64 27.10 10.81
N LYS A 138 16.51 28.07 10.59
CA LYS A 138 16.23 29.26 9.77
C LYS A 138 15.82 28.89 8.35
N ARG A 139 16.52 27.94 7.72
CA ARG A 139 16.20 27.48 6.36
C ARG A 139 14.91 26.69 6.30
N PHE A 140 14.64 25.85 7.31
CA PHE A 140 13.37 25.17 7.41
C PHE A 140 12.20 26.16 7.53
N LEU A 141 12.34 27.22 8.33
CA LEU A 141 11.33 28.26 8.45
C LEU A 141 11.15 29.08 7.15
N GLN A 142 12.26 29.35 6.43
CA GLN A 142 12.18 29.95 5.11
C GLN A 142 11.43 29.07 4.13
N LEU A 143 11.77 27.77 4.10
CA LEU A 143 11.07 26.79 3.26
C LEU A 143 9.59 26.71 3.62
N TRP A 144 9.27 26.69 4.91
CA TRP A 144 7.91 26.64 5.40
C TRP A 144 7.07 27.83 4.90
N SER A 145 7.65 29.01 4.82
CA SER A 145 6.93 30.20 4.33
C SER A 145 6.45 30.06 2.89
N HIS A 146 7.02 29.14 2.12
CA HIS A 146 6.63 28.85 0.73
C HIS A 146 5.64 27.70 0.58
N PHE A 147 5.32 26.96 1.66
CA PHE A 147 4.47 25.75 1.54
C PHE A 147 3.07 26.06 1.03
N LEU A 148 2.49 27.20 1.40
CA LEU A 148 1.20 27.62 0.87
C LEU A 148 1.26 27.89 -0.64
N ASP A 149 2.30 28.58 -1.10
CA ASP A 149 2.48 28.89 -2.52
C ASP A 149 2.72 27.62 -3.33
N ILE A 150 3.53 26.68 -2.77
CA ILE A 150 3.78 25.38 -3.37
C ILE A 150 2.48 24.57 -3.45
N TYR A 151 1.68 24.52 -2.37
CA TYR A 151 0.39 23.85 -2.33
C TYR A 151 -0.55 24.38 -3.42
N ASN A 152 -0.67 25.71 -3.55
CA ASN A 152 -1.54 26.33 -4.52
C ASN A 152 -1.06 26.12 -5.98
N ASP A 153 0.24 26.29 -6.26
CA ASP A 153 0.80 26.05 -7.60
C ASP A 153 0.68 24.59 -7.99
N PHE A 154 0.97 23.67 -7.07
CA PHE A 154 0.87 22.22 -7.29
C PHE A 154 -0.55 21.78 -7.63
N ASN A 155 -1.55 22.21 -6.84
CA ASN A 155 -2.95 21.91 -7.11
C ASN A 155 -3.41 22.52 -8.46
N SER A 156 -3.01 23.75 -8.76
CA SER A 156 -3.32 24.40 -10.03
C SER A 156 -2.71 23.66 -11.22
N ARG A 157 -1.46 23.23 -11.10
CA ARG A 157 -0.73 22.47 -12.12
C ARG A 157 -1.39 21.12 -12.39
N LEU A 158 -1.79 20.39 -11.36
CA LEU A 158 -2.48 19.10 -11.49
C LEU A 158 -3.86 19.29 -12.12
N ALA A 159 -4.64 20.26 -11.66
CA ALA A 159 -5.97 20.55 -12.19
C ALA A 159 -5.96 20.90 -13.68
N GLN A 160 -4.96 21.66 -14.16
CA GLN A 160 -4.77 21.95 -15.58
C GLN A 160 -4.55 20.70 -16.43
N GLN A 161 -4.03 19.62 -15.84
CA GLN A 161 -3.83 18.34 -16.49
C GLN A 161 -5.03 17.38 -16.31
N GLY A 162 -6.10 17.79 -15.63
CA GLY A 162 -7.21 16.92 -15.24
C GLY A 162 -6.83 15.88 -14.17
N LEU A 163 -5.79 16.17 -13.38
CA LEU A 163 -5.22 15.29 -12.38
C LEU A 163 -5.38 15.88 -10.96
N ALA A 164 -5.30 15.01 -9.96
CA ALA A 164 -5.23 15.38 -8.55
C ALA A 164 -4.52 14.27 -7.74
N TYR A 165 -4.07 14.58 -6.53
CA TYR A 165 -3.87 13.54 -5.49
C TYR A 165 -5.20 13.24 -4.82
N GLU A 166 -5.25 12.18 -4.04
CA GLU A 166 -6.52 11.61 -3.57
C GLU A 166 -7.34 12.60 -2.72
N GLY A 167 -6.71 13.27 -1.74
CA GLY A 167 -7.37 14.25 -0.87
C GLY A 167 -7.93 15.46 -1.63
N ALA A 168 -7.19 15.99 -2.59
CA ALA A 168 -7.66 17.11 -3.43
C ALA A 168 -8.88 16.70 -4.27
N LEU A 169 -8.86 15.48 -4.82
CA LEU A 169 -10.01 14.92 -5.54
C LEU A 169 -11.23 14.79 -4.61
N TYR A 170 -11.05 14.25 -3.40
CA TYR A 170 -12.14 14.08 -2.44
C TYR A 170 -12.73 15.42 -2.01
N ARG A 171 -11.86 16.40 -1.73
CA ARG A 171 -12.28 17.74 -1.38
C ARG A 171 -13.10 18.40 -2.50
N GLN A 172 -12.65 18.24 -3.75
CA GLN A 172 -13.38 18.75 -4.93
C GLN A 172 -14.80 18.15 -5.01
N VAL A 173 -14.95 16.83 -4.81
CA VAL A 173 -16.26 16.16 -4.86
C VAL A 173 -17.23 16.69 -3.80
N VAL A 174 -16.78 16.90 -2.56
CA VAL A 174 -17.69 17.37 -1.50
C VAL A 174 -18.00 18.86 -1.59
N THR A 175 -17.12 19.66 -2.19
CA THR A 175 -17.32 21.10 -2.40
C THR A 175 -18.16 21.43 -3.64
N ASP A 176 -18.33 20.48 -4.56
CA ASP A 176 -19.17 20.66 -5.75
C ASP A 176 -20.65 20.50 -5.39
N GLU A 177 -21.33 21.60 -5.19
CA GLU A 177 -22.76 21.63 -4.88
C GLU A 177 -23.66 21.13 -6.03
N ASN A 178 -23.18 21.18 -7.28
CA ASN A 178 -23.94 20.79 -8.47
C ASN A 178 -23.87 19.29 -8.74
N LEU A 179 -22.98 18.56 -8.06
CA LEU A 179 -22.80 17.14 -8.23
C LEU A 179 -24.07 16.38 -7.81
N LYS A 180 -24.53 15.47 -8.67
CA LYS A 180 -25.68 14.59 -8.39
C LYS A 180 -25.24 13.15 -8.28
N PHE A 181 -25.59 12.52 -7.18
CA PHE A 181 -25.34 11.11 -6.99
C PHE A 181 -26.45 10.26 -7.64
N GLU A 182 -26.07 9.35 -8.53
CA GLU A 182 -27.00 8.64 -9.43
C GLU A 182 -27.83 7.56 -8.76
N HIS A 183 -27.27 6.88 -7.73
CA HIS A 183 -27.94 5.75 -7.10
C HIS A 183 -29.02 6.19 -6.12
N LYS A 184 -30.07 5.38 -6.02
CA LYS A 184 -31.22 5.64 -5.12
C LYS A 184 -30.86 5.49 -3.66
N LYS A 185 -29.97 4.53 -3.32
CA LYS A 185 -29.51 4.27 -1.94
C LYS A 185 -28.05 3.86 -1.94
N TYR A 186 -27.32 4.37 -0.96
CA TYR A 186 -25.94 4.04 -0.61
C TYR A 186 -25.93 3.46 0.79
N VAL A 187 -25.46 2.24 0.93
CA VAL A 187 -25.43 1.49 2.18
C VAL A 187 -23.99 1.42 2.67
N PHE A 188 -23.67 2.17 3.70
CA PHE A 188 -22.32 2.22 4.28
C PHE A 188 -22.16 1.15 5.35
N VAL A 189 -21.20 0.23 5.19
CA VAL A 189 -21.05 -0.95 6.06
C VAL A 189 -19.64 -1.05 6.61
N GLY A 190 -19.53 -1.18 7.93
CA GLY A 190 -18.29 -1.57 8.63
C GLY A 190 -17.19 -0.52 8.62
N PHE A 191 -17.54 0.75 8.57
CA PHE A 191 -16.60 1.85 8.74
C PHE A 191 -16.24 2.07 10.21
N ASN A 192 -15.10 2.68 10.46
CA ASN A 192 -14.67 3.13 11.78
C ASN A 192 -14.37 4.63 11.74
N MET A 193 -13.12 5.05 11.56
CA MET A 193 -12.79 6.45 11.36
C MET A 193 -13.32 6.90 10.00
N LEU A 194 -14.06 7.99 9.99
CA LEU A 194 -14.37 8.76 8.78
C LEU A 194 -13.57 10.06 8.81
N GLN A 195 -12.90 10.37 7.71
CA GLN A 195 -12.25 11.67 7.52
C GLN A 195 -13.32 12.75 7.28
N LYS A 196 -12.99 14.02 7.45
CA LYS A 196 -14.00 15.09 7.33
C LYS A 196 -14.66 15.14 5.94
N VAL A 197 -13.91 14.88 4.87
CA VAL A 197 -14.49 14.76 3.51
C VAL A 197 -15.51 13.62 3.43
N GLU A 198 -15.21 12.48 4.06
CA GLU A 198 -16.10 11.32 4.08
C GLU A 198 -17.36 11.61 4.92
N MET A 199 -17.17 12.27 6.07
CA MET A 199 -18.31 12.73 6.91
C MET A 199 -19.22 13.70 6.16
N GLN A 200 -18.66 14.66 5.39
CA GLN A 200 -19.43 15.59 4.58
C GLN A 200 -20.20 14.89 3.46
N LEU A 201 -19.57 13.90 2.80
CA LEU A 201 -20.23 13.08 1.80
C LEU A 201 -21.41 12.31 2.41
N CYS A 202 -21.18 11.65 3.56
CA CYS A 202 -22.21 10.90 4.28
C CYS A 202 -23.37 11.80 4.73
N ASP A 203 -23.07 13.00 5.28
CA ASP A 203 -24.06 13.98 5.70
C ASP A 203 -24.92 14.48 4.52
N ARG A 204 -24.27 14.76 3.37
CA ARG A 204 -24.97 15.16 2.14
C ARG A 204 -25.92 14.07 1.65
N LEU A 205 -25.43 12.82 1.56
CA LEU A 205 -26.25 11.68 1.11
C LEU A 205 -27.38 11.37 2.10
N MET A 206 -27.17 11.58 3.40
CA MET A 206 -28.21 11.42 4.42
C MET A 206 -29.28 12.52 4.28
N LYS A 207 -28.91 13.79 4.07
CA LYS A 207 -29.86 14.87 3.80
C LYS A 207 -30.68 14.68 2.53
N GLU A 208 -30.10 14.00 1.52
CA GLU A 208 -30.81 13.56 0.32
C GLU A 208 -31.64 12.29 0.51
N GLU A 209 -31.74 11.76 1.74
CA GLU A 209 -32.41 10.50 2.08
C GLU A 209 -31.87 9.28 1.30
N LYS A 210 -30.61 9.35 0.89
CA LYS A 210 -29.95 8.31 0.07
C LYS A 210 -28.97 7.43 0.85
N ALA A 211 -28.57 7.78 2.07
CA ALA A 211 -27.62 7.01 2.87
C ALA A 211 -28.30 6.20 3.98
N VAL A 212 -27.78 5.00 4.23
CA VAL A 212 -28.05 4.18 5.42
C VAL A 212 -26.73 3.62 5.94
N PHE A 213 -26.64 3.39 7.27
CA PHE A 213 -25.39 3.05 7.93
C PHE A 213 -25.52 1.80 8.77
N TYR A 214 -24.57 0.89 8.64
CA TYR A 214 -24.41 -0.32 9.44
C TYR A 214 -23.06 -0.27 10.14
N TRP A 215 -23.06 0.01 11.45
CA TRP A 215 -21.87 0.09 12.28
C TRP A 215 -21.62 -1.24 12.98
N ASP A 216 -20.39 -1.73 12.91
CA ASP A 216 -19.94 -2.94 13.59
C ASP A 216 -19.14 -2.58 14.85
N TYR A 217 -19.64 -2.97 16.00
CA TYR A 217 -18.99 -2.70 17.29
C TYR A 217 -19.38 -3.75 18.35
N ASP A 218 -18.75 -3.69 19.50
CA ASP A 218 -19.09 -4.49 20.66
C ASP A 218 -19.21 -3.61 21.89
N LYS A 219 -20.15 -3.92 22.79
CA LYS A 219 -20.41 -3.13 24.01
C LYS A 219 -19.19 -3.02 24.91
N ALA A 220 -18.32 -4.04 24.90
CA ALA A 220 -17.14 -4.10 25.75
C ALA A 220 -16.18 -2.91 25.59
N TYR A 221 -16.14 -2.30 24.40
CA TYR A 221 -15.25 -1.15 24.14
C TYR A 221 -16.00 0.15 23.83
N MET A 222 -17.31 0.21 24.16
CA MET A 222 -18.11 1.42 23.97
C MET A 222 -18.11 2.36 25.18
N ASP A 223 -17.39 2.02 26.24
CA ASP A 223 -17.15 2.95 27.36
C ASP A 223 -16.35 4.17 26.88
N ASN A 224 -16.64 5.34 27.48
CA ASN A 224 -16.02 6.62 27.11
C ASN A 224 -14.50 6.66 27.24
N ASN A 225 -13.93 5.82 28.09
CA ASN A 225 -12.49 5.72 28.31
C ASN A 225 -11.81 4.70 27.39
N HIS A 226 -12.56 3.94 26.59
CA HIS A 226 -11.97 2.92 25.73
C HIS A 226 -11.68 3.46 24.33
N GLU A 227 -10.43 3.38 23.90
CA GLU A 227 -9.93 3.96 22.65
C GLU A 227 -10.58 3.32 21.41
N ALA A 228 -10.79 2.00 21.41
CA ALA A 228 -11.38 1.29 20.28
C ALA A 228 -12.78 1.80 19.90
N GLY A 229 -13.59 2.23 20.86
CA GLY A 229 -14.93 2.76 20.61
C GLY A 229 -14.97 4.25 20.20
N HIS A 230 -13.83 4.93 20.17
CA HIS A 230 -13.77 6.38 19.99
C HIS A 230 -14.56 6.87 18.77
N TYR A 231 -14.24 6.35 17.58
CA TYR A 231 -14.89 6.79 16.33
C TYR A 231 -16.31 6.28 16.19
N ILE A 232 -16.61 5.07 16.64
CA ILE A 232 -17.98 4.54 16.59
C ILE A 232 -18.91 5.41 17.46
N ARG A 233 -18.47 5.80 18.67
CA ARG A 233 -19.24 6.74 19.52
C ARG A 233 -19.46 8.09 18.85
N GLN A 234 -18.50 8.60 18.08
CA GLN A 234 -18.67 9.83 17.29
C GLN A 234 -19.67 9.62 16.15
N ASN A 235 -19.47 8.56 15.36
CA ASN A 235 -20.30 8.30 14.18
C ASN A 235 -21.77 8.10 14.54
N LEU A 236 -22.06 7.35 15.60
CA LEU A 236 -23.43 7.11 16.08
C LEU A 236 -24.18 8.40 16.48
N LYS A 237 -23.47 9.49 16.80
CA LYS A 237 -24.10 10.78 17.10
C LYS A 237 -24.63 11.48 15.84
N TYR A 238 -24.00 11.24 14.69
CA TYR A 238 -24.32 11.91 13.41
C TYR A 238 -25.06 10.99 12.44
N PHE A 239 -24.74 9.71 12.47
CA PHE A 239 -25.20 8.71 11.51
C PHE A 239 -25.81 7.53 12.27
N PRO A 240 -27.14 7.44 12.38
CA PRO A 240 -27.82 6.39 13.14
C PRO A 240 -27.52 5.01 12.54
N ASN A 241 -27.48 4.00 13.40
CA ASN A 241 -27.28 2.62 12.99
C ASN A 241 -28.64 1.98 12.61
N GLU A 242 -28.76 1.47 11.42
CA GLU A 242 -30.01 0.86 10.93
C GLU A 242 -30.41 -0.39 11.74
N LEU A 243 -29.41 -1.17 12.22
CA LEU A 243 -29.67 -2.34 13.06
C LEU A 243 -30.34 -2.01 14.40
N ASP A 244 -30.10 -0.83 14.95
CA ASP A 244 -30.71 -0.40 16.20
C ASP A 244 -32.19 -0.02 15.97
N ALA A 245 -32.50 0.58 14.81
CA ALA A 245 -33.87 0.94 14.43
C ALA A 245 -34.75 -0.29 14.22
N ASP A 246 -34.21 -1.36 13.63
CA ASP A 246 -34.95 -2.62 13.43
C ASP A 246 -35.16 -3.37 14.76
N SER A 247 -34.22 -3.29 15.71
CA SER A 247 -34.40 -3.90 17.05
C SER A 247 -35.53 -3.25 17.83
N ASP A 248 -35.77 -1.95 17.66
CA ASP A 248 -36.87 -1.24 18.33
C ASP A 248 -38.21 -1.49 17.64
N LYS A 249 -38.26 -1.65 16.32
CA LYS A 249 -39.47 -2.07 15.59
C LYS A 249 -39.90 -3.47 16.00
N SER A 250 -38.97 -4.42 16.08
CA SER A 250 -39.28 -5.79 16.51
C SER A 250 -39.80 -5.88 17.94
N LYS A 251 -39.33 -5.00 18.84
CA LYS A 251 -39.86 -4.90 20.21
C LYS A 251 -41.27 -4.31 20.27
N LEU A 252 -41.59 -3.36 19.39
CA LEU A 252 -42.92 -2.76 19.30
C LEU A 252 -43.94 -3.78 18.75
N GLU A 253 -43.59 -4.53 17.71
CA GLU A 253 -44.41 -5.58 17.14
C GLU A 253 -44.58 -6.79 18.07
N ALA A 254 -43.55 -7.15 18.86
CA ALA A 254 -43.66 -8.21 19.86
C ALA A 254 -44.59 -7.84 21.03
N ASN A 255 -44.62 -6.55 21.43
CA ASN A 255 -45.53 -6.06 22.47
C ASN A 255 -47.00 -5.99 22.01
N GLU A 256 -47.26 -5.79 20.73
CA GLU A 256 -48.64 -5.78 20.19
C GLU A 256 -49.26 -7.20 20.03
N ASN A 257 -48.42 -8.22 19.83
CA ASN A 257 -48.91 -9.59 19.56
C ASN A 257 -48.99 -10.53 20.78
N GLY A 258 -48.57 -10.11 21.98
CA GLY A 258 -48.82 -10.84 23.23
C GLY A 258 -48.23 -12.26 23.34
N ASN A 259 -47.37 -12.68 22.46
CA ASN A 259 -46.69 -13.98 22.49
C ASN A 259 -45.29 -13.85 23.11
N GLU A 260 -45.21 -14.17 24.38
CA GLU A 260 -43.93 -14.47 25.07
C GLU A 260 -43.34 -15.82 24.60
N SER A 261 -42.94 -15.93 23.37
CA SER A 261 -41.97 -16.94 22.96
C SER A 261 -40.64 -16.23 22.73
N GLY A 262 -40.06 -15.75 23.84
CA GLY A 262 -38.79 -15.05 23.87
C GLY A 262 -37.62 -15.99 23.63
N GLN A 263 -37.29 -16.26 22.39
CA GLN A 263 -35.87 -16.31 22.05
C GLN A 263 -35.41 -14.87 22.09
N SER A 264 -34.66 -14.52 23.15
CA SER A 264 -33.93 -13.26 23.24
C SER A 264 -33.16 -13.11 21.94
N ALA A 265 -33.47 -12.06 21.15
CA ALA A 265 -32.66 -11.70 20.00
C ALA A 265 -31.22 -11.65 20.51
N GLU A 266 -30.37 -12.59 20.08
CA GLU A 266 -29.00 -12.67 20.53
C GLU A 266 -28.41 -11.29 20.33
N ASN A 267 -27.90 -10.70 21.42
CA ASN A 267 -27.39 -9.34 21.36
C ASN A 267 -26.15 -9.34 20.47
N ILE A 268 -26.30 -8.90 19.22
CA ILE A 268 -25.24 -8.88 18.20
C ILE A 268 -24.05 -8.01 18.58
N TYR A 269 -24.17 -7.20 19.63
CA TYR A 269 -23.14 -6.30 20.14
C TYR A 269 -22.48 -6.77 21.45
N ASP A 270 -22.63 -8.03 21.83
CA ASP A 270 -22.08 -8.60 23.08
C ASP A 270 -21.33 -9.90 22.80
N ASN A 271 -20.40 -9.86 21.85
CA ASN A 271 -19.65 -11.04 21.43
C ASN A 271 -18.37 -11.24 22.24
N LEU A 272 -17.76 -10.16 22.74
CA LEU A 272 -16.54 -10.23 23.55
C LEU A 272 -16.77 -10.84 24.93
N SER A 273 -17.99 -10.74 25.47
CA SER A 273 -18.39 -11.38 26.73
C SER A 273 -18.54 -12.92 26.61
N ARG A 274 -18.68 -13.45 25.40
CA ARG A 274 -18.80 -14.89 25.14
C ARG A 274 -17.50 -15.59 25.49
N LYS A 275 -17.62 -16.84 25.99
CA LYS A 275 -16.45 -17.66 26.33
C LYS A 275 -15.60 -17.95 25.09
N LYS A 276 -14.31 -17.59 25.17
CA LYS A 276 -13.31 -17.79 24.11
C LYS A 276 -12.17 -18.67 24.62
N ARG A 277 -11.59 -19.47 23.75
CA ARG A 277 -10.33 -20.17 24.02
C ARG A 277 -9.18 -19.33 23.48
N ILE A 278 -8.38 -18.76 24.38
CA ILE A 278 -7.24 -17.91 24.03
C ILE A 278 -5.96 -18.61 24.45
N ASN A 279 -5.05 -18.82 23.52
CA ASN A 279 -3.75 -19.44 23.75
C ASN A 279 -2.63 -18.45 23.40
N TYR A 280 -1.64 -18.37 24.28
CA TYR A 280 -0.44 -17.57 24.06
C TYR A 280 0.76 -18.49 23.79
N PHE A 281 1.50 -18.17 22.71
CA PHE A 281 2.74 -18.85 22.37
C PHE A 281 3.87 -17.84 22.25
N SER A 282 4.98 -18.11 22.94
CA SER A 282 6.20 -17.32 22.83
C SER A 282 7.24 -18.11 22.02
N ALA A 283 7.83 -17.48 21.03
CA ALA A 283 8.86 -18.07 20.20
C ALA A 283 10.08 -17.15 20.11
N PRO A 284 11.31 -17.69 20.09
CA PRO A 284 12.53 -16.88 20.11
C PRO A 284 12.78 -16.13 18.80
N THR A 285 12.16 -16.55 17.70
CA THR A 285 12.30 -15.92 16.38
C THR A 285 11.00 -15.97 15.60
N GLU A 286 10.83 -15.05 14.66
CA GLU A 286 9.68 -14.99 13.74
C GLU A 286 9.59 -16.25 12.86
N ASN A 287 10.73 -16.85 12.49
CA ASN A 287 10.74 -18.11 11.73
C ASN A 287 10.12 -19.26 12.52
N VAL A 288 10.39 -19.35 13.83
CA VAL A 288 9.78 -20.37 14.70
C VAL A 288 8.28 -20.12 14.84
N GLN A 289 7.84 -18.85 14.94
CA GLN A 289 6.42 -18.51 14.94
C GLN A 289 5.73 -18.99 13.64
N ALA A 290 6.32 -18.70 12.48
CA ALA A 290 5.76 -19.11 11.20
C ALA A 290 5.67 -20.65 11.07
N ARG A 291 6.68 -21.38 11.57
CA ARG A 291 6.66 -22.86 11.58
C ARG A 291 5.62 -23.46 12.52
N PHE A 292 5.22 -22.72 13.55
CA PHE A 292 4.18 -23.16 14.47
C PHE A 292 2.81 -23.29 13.78
N VAL A 293 2.58 -22.61 12.67
CA VAL A 293 1.37 -22.76 11.83
C VAL A 293 1.07 -24.23 11.54
N HIS A 294 2.08 -25.01 11.19
CA HIS A 294 1.93 -26.46 10.92
C HIS A 294 1.35 -27.23 12.13
N THR A 295 1.93 -27.01 13.29
CA THR A 295 1.49 -27.66 14.53
C THR A 295 0.08 -27.20 14.91
N TRP A 296 -0.17 -25.91 14.88
CA TRP A 296 -1.46 -25.33 15.24
C TRP A 296 -2.60 -25.86 14.36
N LEU A 297 -2.41 -25.94 13.04
CA LEU A 297 -3.41 -26.46 12.11
C LEU A 297 -3.69 -27.95 12.38
N LYS A 298 -2.65 -28.76 12.64
CA LYS A 298 -2.81 -30.21 12.90
C LYS A 298 -3.45 -30.49 14.25
N GLU A 299 -3.02 -29.82 15.31
CA GLU A 299 -3.55 -30.03 16.67
C GLU A 299 -5.02 -29.62 16.80
N ASN A 300 -5.47 -28.64 16.02
CA ASN A 300 -6.87 -28.21 16.01
C ASN A 300 -7.70 -28.89 14.91
N GLY A 301 -7.13 -29.80 14.10
CA GLY A 301 -7.85 -30.53 13.06
C GLY A 301 -8.28 -29.68 11.86
N LEU A 302 -7.62 -28.54 11.60
CA LEU A 302 -8.07 -27.50 10.65
C LEU A 302 -7.55 -27.68 9.22
N CYS A 303 -6.81 -28.75 8.93
CA CYS A 303 -6.18 -28.95 7.61
C CYS A 303 -7.19 -29.11 6.46
N LYS A 304 -8.42 -29.54 6.77
CA LYS A 304 -9.49 -29.77 5.77
C LYS A 304 -10.65 -28.76 5.89
N GLU A 305 -10.53 -27.80 6.80
CA GLU A 305 -11.56 -26.81 7.02
C GLU A 305 -11.62 -25.79 5.87
N THR A 306 -12.82 -25.42 5.50
CA THR A 306 -13.08 -24.45 4.44
C THR A 306 -13.80 -23.25 5.02
N GLY A 307 -13.11 -22.11 5.11
CA GLY A 307 -13.76 -20.80 5.26
C GLY A 307 -13.74 -20.14 6.63
N ASN A 308 -13.61 -20.89 7.75
CA ASN A 308 -13.68 -20.29 9.10
C ASN A 308 -12.33 -20.16 9.83
N VAL A 309 -11.23 -20.27 9.11
CA VAL A 309 -9.86 -20.27 9.66
C VAL A 309 -9.07 -19.11 9.06
N ALA A 310 -8.52 -18.26 9.92
CA ALA A 310 -7.63 -17.18 9.51
C ALA A 310 -6.23 -17.30 10.17
N ILE A 311 -5.20 -17.09 9.35
CA ILE A 311 -3.83 -16.85 9.80
C ILE A 311 -3.51 -15.40 9.49
N VAL A 312 -3.40 -14.57 10.54
CA VAL A 312 -3.22 -13.14 10.42
C VAL A 312 -1.75 -12.79 10.65
N LEU A 313 -1.15 -12.09 9.70
CA LEU A 313 0.24 -11.66 9.76
C LEU A 313 0.30 -10.18 10.15
N ALA A 314 0.75 -9.88 11.36
CA ALA A 314 1.06 -8.50 11.76
C ALA A 314 2.35 -8.00 11.07
N ASP A 315 3.24 -8.94 10.71
CA ASP A 315 4.36 -8.70 9.80
C ASP A 315 4.19 -9.53 8.52
N GLU A 316 3.81 -8.88 7.44
CA GLU A 316 3.54 -9.51 6.15
C GLU A 316 4.80 -10.13 5.51
N SER A 317 6.00 -9.73 5.95
CA SER A 317 7.26 -10.32 5.47
C SER A 317 7.40 -11.81 5.79
N LEU A 318 6.60 -12.33 6.75
CA LEU A 318 6.57 -13.75 7.10
C LEU A 318 5.81 -14.63 6.10
N LEU A 319 5.09 -14.05 5.16
CA LEU A 319 4.26 -14.80 4.23
C LEU A 319 4.99 -15.97 3.55
N PRO A 320 6.20 -15.83 2.98
CA PRO A 320 6.88 -16.95 2.35
C PRO A 320 7.18 -18.11 3.32
N THR A 321 7.61 -17.77 4.56
CA THR A 321 7.90 -18.77 5.57
C THR A 321 6.64 -19.50 6.04
N VAL A 322 5.53 -18.80 6.16
CA VAL A 322 4.21 -19.38 6.48
C VAL A 322 3.76 -20.33 5.39
N LEU A 323 3.86 -19.95 4.12
CA LEU A 323 3.48 -20.79 2.98
C LEU A 323 4.29 -22.11 2.96
N HIS A 324 5.60 -22.03 3.20
CA HIS A 324 6.46 -23.22 3.28
C HIS A 324 6.21 -24.06 4.54
N SER A 325 5.51 -23.53 5.52
CA SER A 325 5.20 -24.21 6.79
C SER A 325 3.82 -24.86 6.82
N LEU A 326 3.02 -24.71 5.77
CA LEU A 326 1.70 -25.33 5.69
C LEU A 326 1.79 -26.85 5.65
N PRO A 327 0.90 -27.57 6.34
CA PRO A 327 0.76 -29.02 6.19
C PRO A 327 0.42 -29.41 4.76
N LYS A 328 0.91 -30.55 4.28
CA LYS A 328 0.61 -31.07 2.93
C LYS A 328 -0.86 -31.43 2.73
N GLU A 329 -1.55 -31.64 3.82
CA GLU A 329 -2.98 -31.99 3.87
C GLU A 329 -3.90 -30.79 3.62
N VAL A 330 -3.35 -29.57 3.60
CA VAL A 330 -4.09 -28.34 3.28
C VAL A 330 -4.21 -28.24 1.76
N GLU A 331 -5.43 -28.35 1.25
CA GLU A 331 -5.70 -28.35 -0.20
C GLU A 331 -5.96 -26.94 -0.74
N HIS A 332 -6.64 -26.11 0.06
CA HIS A 332 -7.05 -24.77 -0.37
C HIS A 332 -6.58 -23.69 0.61
N VAL A 333 -5.89 -22.70 0.05
CA VAL A 333 -5.41 -21.52 0.79
C VAL A 333 -5.74 -20.27 -0.03
N ASN A 334 -6.37 -19.31 0.60
CA ASN A 334 -6.55 -17.98 0.03
C ASN A 334 -5.57 -16.99 0.67
N ILE A 335 -4.73 -16.39 -0.16
CA ILE A 335 -3.72 -15.43 0.27
C ILE A 335 -4.16 -14.04 -0.16
N THR A 336 -4.30 -13.15 0.82
CA THR A 336 -4.79 -11.80 0.57
C THR A 336 -3.69 -10.76 0.54
N ILE A 337 -2.56 -11.10 1.14
CA ILE A 337 -1.34 -10.31 1.15
C ILE A 337 -0.64 -10.49 -0.19
N GLY A 338 -0.22 -9.40 -0.82
CA GLY A 338 0.59 -9.53 -2.03
C GLY A 338 1.98 -10.10 -1.74
N TYR A 339 2.47 -10.98 -2.60
CA TYR A 339 3.85 -11.46 -2.48
C TYR A 339 4.83 -10.33 -2.85
N PRO A 340 5.81 -9.99 -1.99
CA PRO A 340 6.74 -8.90 -2.28
C PRO A 340 7.56 -9.17 -3.54
N LEU A 341 7.50 -8.29 -4.54
CA LEU A 341 8.28 -8.43 -5.78
C LEU A 341 9.79 -8.46 -5.50
N GLN A 342 10.24 -7.77 -4.46
CA GLN A 342 11.62 -7.79 -3.97
C GLN A 342 12.12 -9.20 -3.59
N GLN A 343 11.24 -10.09 -3.15
CA GLN A 343 11.61 -11.47 -2.76
C GLN A 343 11.61 -12.44 -3.94
N THR A 344 11.33 -11.97 -5.15
CA THR A 344 11.40 -12.77 -6.36
C THR A 344 12.80 -12.68 -7.01
N PRO A 345 13.23 -13.70 -7.75
CA PRO A 345 14.48 -13.63 -8.50
C PRO A 345 14.52 -12.49 -9.54
N PHE A 346 13.38 -11.95 -9.97
CA PHE A 346 13.37 -10.80 -10.89
C PHE A 346 14.02 -9.56 -10.29
N TYR A 347 13.88 -9.32 -8.98
CA TYR A 347 14.54 -8.20 -8.32
C TYR A 347 16.08 -8.29 -8.47
N SER A 348 16.66 -9.46 -8.13
CA SER A 348 18.10 -9.67 -8.25
C SER A 348 18.57 -9.67 -9.71
N LEU A 349 17.74 -10.17 -10.63
CA LEU A 349 18.05 -10.08 -12.07
C LEU A 349 18.14 -8.63 -12.54
N ILE A 350 17.13 -7.82 -12.26
CA ILE A 350 17.13 -6.40 -12.65
C ILE A 350 18.32 -5.67 -12.05
N GLN A 351 18.64 -5.92 -10.77
CA GLN A 351 19.82 -5.33 -10.13
C GLN A 351 21.13 -5.73 -10.86
N GLN A 352 21.28 -7.00 -11.23
CA GLN A 352 22.46 -7.46 -11.98
C GLN A 352 22.53 -6.89 -13.39
N LEU A 353 21.40 -6.75 -14.09
CA LEU A 353 21.34 -6.14 -15.42
C LEU A 353 21.73 -4.66 -15.38
N ILE A 354 21.26 -3.91 -14.38
CA ILE A 354 21.65 -2.52 -14.15
C ILE A 354 23.18 -2.44 -13.91
N GLN A 355 23.69 -3.29 -13.02
CA GLN A 355 25.13 -3.34 -12.73
C GLN A 355 25.96 -3.76 -13.95
N LEU A 356 25.46 -4.66 -14.80
CA LEU A 356 26.14 -5.07 -16.02
C LEU A 356 26.32 -3.88 -16.97
N GLN A 357 25.30 -3.07 -17.16
CA GLN A 357 25.35 -1.90 -18.05
C GLN A 357 26.08 -0.69 -17.43
N GLY A 358 25.96 -0.50 -16.11
CA GLY A 358 26.62 0.61 -15.39
C GLY A 358 28.10 0.34 -15.14
N ILE A 359 28.39 -0.51 -14.16
CA ILE A 359 29.75 -0.82 -13.72
C ILE A 359 30.42 -1.86 -14.64
N GLY A 360 29.64 -2.82 -15.13
CA GLY A 360 30.13 -3.97 -15.89
C GLY A 360 30.62 -3.63 -17.30
N HIS A 361 30.10 -2.56 -17.89
CA HIS A 361 30.46 -2.11 -19.23
C HIS A 361 31.21 -0.77 -19.16
N PRO A 362 32.58 -0.74 -19.27
CA PRO A 362 33.33 0.51 -19.24
C PRO A 362 32.94 1.45 -20.40
N LYS A 363 32.89 2.75 -20.13
CA LYS A 363 32.59 3.75 -21.16
C LYS A 363 33.56 3.67 -22.32
N ALA A 364 33.05 3.80 -23.55
CA ALA A 364 33.81 3.77 -24.80
C ALA A 364 34.61 2.47 -25.04
N SER A 365 34.23 1.36 -24.44
CA SER A 365 34.86 0.05 -24.61
C SER A 365 33.84 -0.94 -25.16
N ASN A 366 34.28 -1.85 -26.01
CA ASN A 366 33.46 -2.99 -26.50
C ASN A 366 33.58 -4.21 -25.57
N THR A 367 34.11 -4.04 -24.37
CA THR A 367 34.38 -5.11 -23.41
C THR A 367 33.52 -5.01 -22.17
N TYR A 368 33.37 -6.13 -21.48
CA TYR A 368 32.65 -6.22 -20.20
C TYR A 368 33.56 -6.73 -19.09
N ARG A 369 33.30 -6.36 -17.84
CA ARG A 369 34.02 -6.91 -16.68
C ARG A 369 33.53 -8.34 -16.41
N LEU A 370 34.45 -9.30 -16.37
CA LEU A 370 34.15 -10.73 -16.18
C LEU A 370 33.25 -10.99 -14.97
N HIS A 371 33.51 -10.32 -13.84
CA HIS A 371 32.72 -10.54 -12.62
C HIS A 371 31.23 -10.28 -12.83
N GLN A 372 30.84 -9.15 -13.45
CA GLN A 372 29.45 -8.80 -13.71
C GLN A 372 28.83 -9.72 -14.78
N VAL A 373 29.60 -10.10 -15.81
CA VAL A 373 29.16 -11.07 -16.81
C VAL A 373 28.81 -12.40 -16.16
N LEU A 374 29.73 -12.95 -15.34
CA LEU A 374 29.50 -14.23 -14.66
C LEU A 374 28.35 -14.15 -13.64
N ALA A 375 28.23 -13.05 -12.90
CA ALA A 375 27.13 -12.84 -11.97
C ALA A 375 25.77 -12.89 -12.70
N THR A 376 25.67 -12.23 -13.86
CA THR A 376 24.44 -12.20 -14.67
C THR A 376 24.16 -13.57 -15.32
N LEU A 377 25.15 -14.21 -15.96
CA LEU A 377 24.97 -15.49 -16.63
C LEU A 377 24.65 -16.65 -15.66
N ARG A 378 25.16 -16.60 -14.42
CA ARG A 378 24.88 -17.58 -13.36
C ARG A 378 23.54 -17.37 -12.66
N HIS A 379 22.86 -16.25 -12.94
CA HIS A 379 21.55 -16.00 -12.36
C HIS A 379 20.55 -17.09 -12.80
N PRO A 380 19.69 -17.61 -11.89
CA PRO A 380 18.75 -18.70 -12.22
C PRO A 380 17.86 -18.43 -13.43
N TYR A 381 17.55 -17.15 -13.70
CA TYR A 381 16.70 -16.76 -14.82
C TYR A 381 17.48 -16.42 -16.11
N ALA A 382 18.81 -16.44 -16.10
CA ALA A 382 19.62 -16.26 -17.30
C ALA A 382 19.31 -17.32 -18.37
N ARG A 383 18.95 -18.54 -17.95
CA ARG A 383 18.52 -19.63 -18.86
C ARG A 383 17.27 -19.32 -19.67
N TYR A 384 16.44 -18.40 -19.19
CA TYR A 384 15.26 -17.94 -19.91
C TYR A 384 15.57 -16.80 -20.88
N ILE A 385 16.74 -16.15 -20.76
CA ILE A 385 17.25 -15.17 -21.73
C ILE A 385 17.90 -15.92 -22.89
N SER A 386 18.83 -16.83 -22.60
CA SER A 386 19.51 -17.69 -23.56
C SER A 386 19.81 -19.07 -22.96
N GLN A 387 19.68 -20.13 -23.76
CA GLN A 387 20.06 -21.47 -23.34
C GLN A 387 21.59 -21.71 -23.44
N LEU A 388 22.33 -20.79 -24.06
CA LEU A 388 23.77 -20.86 -24.22
C LEU A 388 24.57 -20.27 -23.06
N ASN A 389 23.89 -19.74 -22.01
CA ASN A 389 24.55 -19.09 -20.89
C ASN A 389 25.63 -19.94 -20.20
N LEU A 390 25.40 -21.26 -20.03
CA LEU A 390 26.39 -22.16 -19.44
C LEU A 390 27.62 -22.37 -20.34
N GLN A 391 27.42 -22.47 -21.67
CA GLN A 391 28.51 -22.60 -22.62
C GLN A 391 29.40 -21.35 -22.66
N VAL A 392 28.79 -20.16 -22.56
CA VAL A 392 29.54 -18.89 -22.44
C VAL A 392 30.38 -18.89 -21.18
N ILE A 393 29.82 -19.33 -20.03
CA ILE A 393 30.54 -19.43 -18.77
C ILE A 393 31.76 -20.34 -18.90
N GLU A 394 31.58 -21.55 -19.40
CA GLU A 394 32.67 -22.53 -19.61
C GLU A 394 33.78 -21.96 -20.51
N GLN A 395 33.40 -21.28 -21.58
CA GLN A 395 34.36 -20.64 -22.47
C GLN A 395 35.18 -19.54 -21.77
N LEU A 396 34.49 -18.69 -20.97
CA LEU A 396 35.15 -17.60 -20.26
C LEU A 396 36.10 -18.11 -19.17
N GLU A 397 35.70 -19.13 -18.42
CA GLU A 397 36.54 -19.76 -17.39
C GLU A 397 37.78 -20.43 -17.99
N SER A 398 37.66 -21.04 -19.15
CA SER A 398 38.79 -21.68 -19.87
C SER A 398 39.81 -20.66 -20.37
N LYS A 399 39.34 -19.51 -20.88
CA LYS A 399 40.20 -18.45 -21.46
C LYS A 399 40.82 -17.50 -20.43
N LYS A 400 40.34 -17.48 -19.19
CA LYS A 400 40.77 -16.59 -18.10
C LYS A 400 40.84 -15.11 -18.50
N THR A 401 39.89 -14.63 -19.32
CA THR A 401 39.84 -13.27 -19.83
C THR A 401 39.10 -12.37 -18.84
N PHE A 402 39.75 -11.35 -18.25
CA PHE A 402 39.14 -10.43 -17.28
C PHE A 402 38.18 -9.43 -17.93
N TYR A 403 38.36 -9.11 -19.18
CA TYR A 403 37.58 -8.17 -19.98
C TYR A 403 37.18 -8.80 -21.30
N PRO A 404 36.20 -9.73 -21.32
CA PRO A 404 35.70 -10.35 -22.54
C PRO A 404 35.08 -9.32 -23.48
N ASP A 405 35.41 -9.43 -24.78
CA ASP A 405 34.76 -8.63 -25.82
C ASP A 405 33.34 -9.10 -26.07
N ARG A 406 32.48 -8.16 -26.46
CA ARG A 406 31.08 -8.43 -26.83
C ARG A 406 30.95 -9.56 -27.85
N SER A 407 31.80 -9.58 -28.87
CA SER A 407 31.85 -10.65 -29.89
C SER A 407 32.13 -12.05 -29.33
N THR A 408 32.86 -12.13 -28.23
CA THR A 408 33.13 -13.39 -27.51
C THR A 408 31.93 -13.83 -26.66
N LEU A 409 31.11 -12.89 -26.18
CA LEU A 409 29.95 -13.15 -25.34
C LEU A 409 28.71 -13.58 -26.17
N ILE A 410 28.61 -13.16 -27.43
CA ILE A 410 27.50 -13.52 -28.31
C ILE A 410 27.91 -14.76 -29.12
N MET A 411 27.50 -15.94 -28.64
CA MET A 411 27.77 -17.20 -29.31
C MET A 411 26.65 -17.55 -30.28
N ASN A 412 27.03 -18.10 -31.45
CA ASN A 412 26.09 -18.64 -32.44
C ASN A 412 24.97 -17.69 -32.90
N GLU A 413 25.25 -16.39 -32.92
CA GLU A 413 24.25 -15.35 -33.24
C GLU A 413 22.98 -15.43 -32.38
N ASP A 414 23.10 -15.92 -31.15
CA ASP A 414 21.97 -16.06 -30.21
C ASP A 414 21.34 -14.70 -29.87
N GLU A 415 20.06 -14.59 -30.15
CA GLU A 415 19.30 -13.34 -29.95
C GLU A 415 19.27 -12.91 -28.47
N GLY A 416 19.12 -13.88 -27.56
CA GLY A 416 19.08 -13.59 -26.11
C GLY A 416 20.41 -13.02 -25.61
N LEU A 417 21.56 -13.60 -26.03
CA LEU A 417 22.88 -13.06 -25.71
C LEU A 417 23.13 -11.71 -26.38
N ALA A 418 22.65 -11.54 -27.63
CA ALA A 418 22.77 -10.27 -28.36
C ALA A 418 21.99 -9.12 -27.63
N ILE A 419 20.80 -9.40 -27.07
CA ILE A 419 20.04 -8.45 -26.25
C ILE A 419 20.76 -8.22 -24.92
N LEU A 420 21.22 -9.30 -24.24
CA LEU A 420 21.85 -9.23 -22.92
C LEU A 420 23.12 -8.37 -22.94
N PHE A 421 23.95 -8.53 -23.96
CA PHE A 421 25.20 -7.80 -24.12
C PHE A 421 25.10 -6.66 -25.16
N ARG A 422 23.90 -6.10 -25.32
CA ARG A 422 23.69 -4.91 -26.15
C ARG A 422 24.40 -3.72 -25.53
N ASP A 423 25.14 -2.99 -26.34
CA ASP A 423 25.70 -1.70 -25.95
C ASP A 423 24.55 -0.67 -25.88
N ILE A 424 24.41 -0.03 -24.75
CA ILE A 424 23.53 1.12 -24.58
C ILE A 424 24.42 2.33 -24.89
N ASP A 425 24.14 3.00 -26.00
CA ASP A 425 24.88 4.18 -26.40
C ASP A 425 24.96 5.16 -25.22
N LYS A 426 26.18 5.33 -24.69
CA LYS A 426 26.48 6.24 -23.59
C LYS A 426 26.66 7.64 -24.19
N VAL A 427 25.54 8.21 -24.61
CA VAL A 427 25.49 9.58 -25.13
C VAL A 427 25.71 10.57 -24.01
N GLU A 428 26.16 11.77 -24.34
CA GLU A 428 26.26 12.86 -23.36
C GLU A 428 24.90 13.29 -22.81
N ASN A 429 23.81 12.94 -23.52
CA ASN A 429 22.43 13.22 -23.11
C ASN A 429 21.95 12.13 -22.14
N LEU A 430 21.78 12.49 -20.87
CA LEU A 430 21.31 11.60 -19.81
C LEU A 430 19.93 11.00 -20.08
N ASP A 431 19.01 11.76 -20.71
CA ASP A 431 17.66 11.27 -21.00
C ASP A 431 17.68 10.14 -22.03
N GLU A 432 18.56 10.21 -23.03
CA GLU A 432 18.73 9.15 -24.03
C GLU A 432 19.35 7.89 -23.43
N TYR A 433 20.32 8.04 -22.53
CA TYR A 433 20.89 6.88 -21.82
C TYR A 433 19.85 6.22 -20.90
N ASN A 434 19.11 7.00 -20.15
CA ASN A 434 18.05 6.51 -19.26
C ASN A 434 16.96 5.79 -20.05
N MET A 435 16.57 6.31 -21.20
CA MET A 435 15.63 5.67 -22.10
C MET A 435 16.20 4.36 -22.66
N GLY A 436 17.48 4.36 -23.05
CA GLY A 436 18.21 3.17 -23.51
C GLY A 436 18.25 2.08 -22.46
N LEU A 437 18.52 2.42 -21.19
CA LEU A 437 18.54 1.48 -20.07
C LEU A 437 17.15 0.87 -19.83
N LEU A 438 16.11 1.69 -19.81
CA LEU A 438 14.73 1.22 -19.61
C LEU A 438 14.27 0.29 -20.75
N ASN A 439 14.58 0.65 -22.00
CA ASN A 439 14.28 -0.19 -23.16
C ASN A 439 15.06 -1.52 -23.12
N TYR A 440 16.33 -1.49 -22.70
CA TYR A 440 17.15 -2.70 -22.50
C TYR A 440 16.49 -3.65 -21.48
N LEU A 441 16.09 -3.14 -20.32
CA LEU A 441 15.43 -3.95 -19.30
C LEU A 441 14.09 -4.53 -19.80
N ILE A 442 13.31 -3.72 -20.53
CA ILE A 442 12.05 -4.16 -21.14
C ILE A 442 12.28 -5.29 -22.16
N ASP A 443 13.29 -5.17 -23.02
CA ASP A 443 13.56 -6.16 -24.05
C ASP A 443 14.03 -7.50 -23.44
N ILE A 444 14.81 -7.47 -22.35
CA ILE A 444 15.17 -8.67 -21.58
C ILE A 444 13.91 -9.33 -20.99
N LEU A 445 13.03 -8.57 -20.37
CA LEU A 445 11.79 -9.11 -19.79
C LEU A 445 10.89 -9.71 -20.88
N LYS A 446 10.78 -9.07 -22.05
CA LYS A 446 10.05 -9.60 -23.21
C LYS A 446 10.67 -10.90 -23.72
N GLN A 447 12.01 -10.97 -23.82
CA GLN A 447 12.72 -12.18 -24.25
C GLN A 447 12.45 -13.34 -23.29
N ILE A 448 12.50 -13.10 -21.98
CA ILE A 448 12.12 -14.11 -20.97
C ILE A 448 10.66 -14.55 -21.18
N GLY A 449 9.74 -13.61 -21.37
CA GLY A 449 8.32 -13.92 -21.61
C GLY A 449 8.11 -14.74 -22.89
N TYR A 450 8.81 -14.42 -23.97
CA TYR A 450 8.75 -15.17 -25.22
C TYR A 450 9.27 -16.60 -25.04
N ASN A 451 10.43 -16.77 -24.42
CA ASN A 451 11.07 -18.09 -24.23
C ASN A 451 10.31 -18.98 -23.24
N THR A 452 9.53 -18.40 -22.33
CA THR A 452 8.75 -19.16 -21.33
C THR A 452 7.30 -19.39 -21.74
N LYS A 453 6.82 -18.82 -22.85
CA LYS A 453 5.42 -18.90 -23.30
C LYS A 453 4.88 -20.33 -23.45
N GLN A 454 5.72 -21.28 -23.85
CA GLN A 454 5.36 -22.69 -24.02
C GLN A 454 5.84 -23.58 -22.88
N GLN A 455 6.52 -23.02 -21.88
CA GLN A 455 7.01 -23.76 -20.73
C GLN A 455 5.97 -23.73 -19.61
N ASN A 456 5.86 -24.82 -18.88
CA ASN A 456 5.02 -24.87 -17.70
C ASN A 456 5.76 -24.19 -16.52
N VAL A 457 5.77 -22.86 -16.52
CA VAL A 457 6.29 -22.06 -15.40
C VAL A 457 5.16 -21.77 -14.42
N ASP A 458 5.50 -21.62 -13.13
CA ASP A 458 4.51 -21.36 -12.10
C ASP A 458 3.87 -19.95 -12.24
N GLN A 459 2.70 -19.79 -11.64
CA GLN A 459 1.94 -18.56 -11.71
C GLN A 459 2.68 -17.38 -11.07
N LEU A 460 3.43 -17.61 -9.99
CA LEU A 460 4.21 -16.58 -9.33
C LEU A 460 5.31 -16.03 -10.25
N PHE A 461 5.95 -16.90 -11.06
CA PHE A 461 6.91 -16.47 -12.07
C PHE A 461 6.25 -15.56 -13.11
N GLN A 462 5.09 -15.98 -13.66
CA GLN A 462 4.38 -15.21 -14.69
C GLN A 462 3.95 -13.84 -14.19
N GLU A 463 3.35 -13.79 -13.01
CA GLU A 463 2.93 -12.53 -12.38
C GLU A 463 4.12 -11.64 -12.01
N SER A 464 5.23 -12.24 -11.53
CA SER A 464 6.47 -11.50 -11.22
C SER A 464 7.07 -10.86 -12.47
N LEU A 465 7.09 -11.61 -13.59
CA LEU A 465 7.53 -11.09 -14.89
C LEU A 465 6.66 -9.93 -15.36
N PHE A 466 5.33 -10.11 -15.30
CA PHE A 466 4.38 -9.09 -15.72
C PHE A 466 4.49 -7.82 -14.85
N ARG A 467 4.62 -7.96 -13.54
CA ARG A 467 4.80 -6.81 -12.61
C ARG A 467 6.12 -6.10 -12.85
N SER A 468 7.20 -6.85 -13.04
CA SER A 468 8.51 -6.28 -13.39
C SER A 468 8.44 -5.45 -14.68
N TYR A 469 7.82 -6.01 -15.72
CA TYR A 469 7.59 -5.31 -16.98
C TYR A 469 6.76 -4.03 -16.77
N THR A 470 5.67 -4.12 -16.00
CA THR A 470 4.77 -2.98 -15.74
C THR A 470 5.49 -1.84 -15.02
N VAL A 471 6.30 -2.15 -14.01
CA VAL A 471 7.08 -1.16 -13.26
C VAL A 471 8.07 -0.43 -14.17
N ILE A 472 8.86 -1.18 -14.95
CA ILE A 472 9.86 -0.58 -15.86
C ILE A 472 9.17 0.24 -16.97
N ASN A 473 8.09 -0.30 -17.57
CA ASN A 473 7.38 0.38 -18.63
C ASN A 473 6.69 1.68 -18.14
N ARG A 474 6.25 1.72 -16.89
CA ARG A 474 5.71 2.94 -16.25
C ARG A 474 6.78 4.03 -16.16
N LEU A 475 7.99 3.69 -15.68
CA LEU A 475 9.11 4.62 -15.66
C LEU A 475 9.51 5.09 -17.06
N ARG A 476 9.53 4.17 -18.04
CA ARG A 476 9.78 4.53 -19.44
C ARG A 476 8.79 5.58 -19.94
N GLY A 477 7.50 5.40 -19.67
CA GLY A 477 6.47 6.36 -20.05
C GLY A 477 6.69 7.76 -19.44
N LEU A 478 7.11 7.83 -18.16
CA LEU A 478 7.40 9.09 -17.49
C LEU A 478 8.67 9.80 -18.02
N VAL A 479 9.69 9.02 -18.40
CA VAL A 479 10.88 9.59 -19.08
C VAL A 479 10.54 10.06 -20.49
N GLU A 480 9.77 9.26 -21.23
CA GLU A 480 9.33 9.59 -22.61
C GLU A 480 8.46 10.84 -22.67
N SER A 481 7.56 11.05 -21.69
CA SER A 481 6.74 12.26 -21.59
C SER A 481 7.50 13.49 -21.10
N GLY A 482 8.76 13.32 -20.63
CA GLY A 482 9.55 14.38 -20.03
C GLY A 482 9.09 14.78 -18.62
N ASP A 483 8.21 13.99 -18.00
CA ASP A 483 7.77 14.22 -16.62
C ASP A 483 8.87 13.85 -15.62
N LEU A 484 9.63 12.77 -15.89
CA LEU A 484 10.72 12.29 -15.08
C LEU A 484 12.08 12.63 -15.73
N LYS A 485 12.74 13.68 -15.24
CA LYS A 485 14.10 14.06 -15.63
C LYS A 485 15.03 13.89 -14.44
N VAL A 486 15.85 12.86 -14.48
CA VAL A 486 16.75 12.48 -13.39
C VAL A 486 18.07 11.99 -13.95
N ASP A 487 19.12 12.00 -13.13
CA ASP A 487 20.35 11.32 -13.47
C ASP A 487 20.18 9.80 -13.45
N THR A 488 21.14 9.08 -14.01
CA THR A 488 21.06 7.61 -14.11
C THR A 488 21.08 6.94 -12.73
N ILE A 489 21.83 7.46 -11.77
CA ILE A 489 21.92 6.91 -10.42
C ILE A 489 20.56 6.99 -9.72
N THR A 490 19.89 8.13 -9.89
CA THR A 490 18.54 8.33 -9.35
C THR A 490 17.53 7.41 -10.03
N LEU A 491 17.60 7.25 -11.37
CA LEU A 491 16.74 6.31 -12.07
C LEU A 491 16.93 4.86 -11.56
N GLU A 492 18.17 4.41 -11.41
CA GLU A 492 18.49 3.09 -10.85
C GLU A 492 17.91 2.90 -9.45
N ARG A 493 18.03 3.91 -8.58
CA ARG A 493 17.44 3.90 -7.22
C ARG A 493 15.92 3.84 -7.27
N LEU A 494 15.27 4.62 -8.14
CA LEU A 494 13.82 4.60 -8.32
C LEU A 494 13.33 3.23 -8.79
N ILE A 495 14.01 2.61 -9.75
CA ILE A 495 13.70 1.25 -10.21
C ILE A 495 13.70 0.30 -9.01
N LEU A 496 14.81 0.26 -8.25
CA LEU A 496 14.95 -0.66 -7.11
C LEU A 496 13.93 -0.37 -6.00
N GLN A 497 13.65 0.90 -5.70
CA GLN A 497 12.65 1.31 -4.72
C GLN A 497 11.24 0.87 -5.13
N LEU A 498 10.88 1.01 -6.41
CA LEU A 498 9.59 0.54 -6.90
C LEU A 498 9.44 -0.98 -6.80
N PHE A 499 10.49 -1.73 -7.09
CA PHE A 499 10.47 -3.18 -6.89
C PHE A 499 10.31 -3.58 -5.42
N GLN A 500 10.91 -2.80 -4.48
CA GLN A 500 10.77 -3.03 -3.04
C GLN A 500 9.35 -2.76 -2.53
N THR A 501 8.67 -1.79 -3.11
CA THR A 501 7.31 -1.37 -2.68
C THR A 501 6.19 -2.06 -3.46
N THR A 502 6.52 -2.75 -4.56
CA THR A 502 5.53 -3.44 -5.39
C THR A 502 5.26 -4.84 -4.83
N SER A 503 3.99 -5.21 -4.76
CA SER A 503 3.54 -6.55 -4.42
C SER A 503 2.82 -7.21 -5.59
N ILE A 504 2.90 -8.54 -5.64
CA ILE A 504 2.24 -9.41 -6.62
C ILE A 504 0.96 -9.92 -5.96
N PRO A 505 -0.23 -9.60 -6.48
CA PRO A 505 -1.46 -10.13 -5.94
C PRO A 505 -1.57 -11.62 -6.24
N PHE A 506 -2.05 -12.40 -5.28
CA PHE A 506 -2.47 -13.77 -5.53
C PHE A 506 -3.89 -13.77 -6.10
N HIS A 507 -4.09 -14.52 -7.16
CA HIS A 507 -5.40 -14.78 -7.73
C HIS A 507 -5.88 -16.15 -7.22
N GLY A 508 -6.92 -16.18 -6.40
CA GLY A 508 -7.50 -17.38 -5.82
C GLY A 508 -9.01 -17.24 -5.62
N GLU A 509 -9.67 -18.31 -5.21
CA GLU A 509 -11.07 -18.28 -4.82
C GLU A 509 -11.21 -17.64 -3.43
N PRO A 510 -11.75 -16.43 -3.30
CA PRO A 510 -11.56 -15.59 -2.12
C PRO A 510 -12.23 -16.09 -0.84
N ALA A 511 -13.24 -16.93 -0.96
CA ALA A 511 -14.04 -17.43 0.18
C ALA A 511 -13.73 -18.89 0.54
N VAL A 512 -12.78 -19.56 -0.14
CA VAL A 512 -12.51 -20.99 0.04
C VAL A 512 -11.18 -21.22 0.73
N GLY A 513 -11.13 -22.18 1.66
CA GLY A 513 -9.93 -22.61 2.34
C GLY A 513 -9.44 -21.72 3.49
N ILE A 514 -8.24 -22.01 3.96
CA ILE A 514 -7.60 -21.24 5.02
C ILE A 514 -7.23 -19.86 4.50
N GLN A 515 -7.65 -18.82 5.24
CA GLN A 515 -7.38 -17.43 4.88
C GLN A 515 -6.05 -16.98 5.48
N ILE A 516 -5.06 -16.61 4.66
CA ILE A 516 -3.80 -15.98 5.10
C ILE A 516 -3.86 -14.51 4.73
N MET A 517 -3.86 -13.64 5.73
CA MET A 517 -4.17 -12.22 5.54
C MET A 517 -3.37 -11.31 6.46
N GLY A 518 -3.20 -10.06 6.05
CA GLY A 518 -2.74 -8.99 6.92
C GLY A 518 -3.85 -8.50 7.85
N VAL A 519 -3.48 -7.66 8.80
CA VAL A 519 -4.43 -7.11 9.79
C VAL A 519 -5.55 -6.31 9.12
N LEU A 520 -5.21 -5.53 8.09
CA LEU A 520 -6.18 -4.66 7.43
C LEU A 520 -7.19 -5.42 6.57
N GLU A 521 -6.84 -6.60 6.11
CA GLU A 521 -7.70 -7.47 5.29
C GLU A 521 -8.75 -8.21 6.12
N THR A 522 -8.58 -8.27 7.47
CA THR A 522 -9.57 -8.86 8.37
C THR A 522 -10.82 -7.99 8.58
N ARG A 523 -10.82 -6.77 8.05
CA ARG A 523 -11.94 -5.83 8.19
C ARG A 523 -13.23 -6.43 7.65
N ASN A 524 -14.30 -6.35 8.46
CA ASN A 524 -15.65 -6.84 8.14
C ASN A 524 -15.72 -8.35 7.88
N LEU A 525 -14.72 -9.12 8.32
CA LEU A 525 -14.70 -10.57 8.24
C LEU A 525 -14.66 -11.18 9.64
N ASP A 526 -15.30 -12.33 9.80
CA ASP A 526 -15.34 -13.07 11.04
C ASP A 526 -14.82 -14.50 10.81
N PHE A 527 -14.09 -15.01 11.81
CA PHE A 527 -13.48 -16.34 11.79
C PHE A 527 -13.61 -17.01 13.14
N ASP A 528 -13.95 -18.29 13.15
CA ASP A 528 -14.05 -19.07 14.38
C ASP A 528 -12.67 -19.40 14.95
N TYR A 529 -11.71 -19.70 14.08
CA TYR A 529 -10.31 -20.03 14.42
C TYR A 529 -9.38 -18.99 13.87
N MET A 530 -8.57 -18.40 14.75
CA MET A 530 -7.63 -17.37 14.36
C MET A 530 -6.25 -17.57 14.99
N LEU A 531 -5.22 -17.54 14.16
CA LEU A 531 -3.83 -17.52 14.59
C LEU A 531 -3.21 -16.17 14.15
N VAL A 532 -2.77 -15.36 15.12
CA VAL A 532 -2.11 -14.09 14.87
C VAL A 532 -0.62 -14.22 15.11
N LEU A 533 0.18 -13.98 14.06
CA LEU A 533 1.64 -14.03 14.11
C LEU A 533 2.24 -12.63 14.26
N SER A 534 3.38 -12.55 14.93
CA SER A 534 4.11 -11.29 15.18
C SER A 534 3.28 -10.23 15.92
N CYS A 535 2.41 -10.66 16.84
CA CYS A 535 1.65 -9.75 17.70
C CYS A 535 2.58 -9.16 18.80
N ASN A 536 3.61 -8.44 18.37
CA ASN A 536 4.65 -7.86 19.21
C ASN A 536 4.55 -6.34 19.20
N GLU A 537 5.05 -5.70 20.28
CA GLU A 537 5.22 -4.25 20.34
C GLU A 537 6.00 -3.72 19.12
N GLY A 538 5.50 -2.65 18.52
CA GLY A 538 6.10 -2.04 17.32
C GLY A 538 5.74 -2.74 15.99
N LYS A 539 5.21 -3.96 16.03
CA LYS A 539 4.64 -4.64 14.86
C LYS A 539 3.11 -4.50 14.84
N TRP A 540 2.47 -4.72 15.99
CA TRP A 540 1.08 -4.42 16.18
C TRP A 540 0.75 -4.09 17.66
N PRO A 541 0.31 -2.85 17.95
CA PRO A 541 0.17 -1.74 17.00
C PRO A 541 1.50 -1.37 16.38
N LYS A 542 1.48 -1.07 15.07
CA LYS A 542 2.67 -0.62 14.36
C LYS A 542 3.17 0.67 14.99
N GLY A 543 4.46 0.76 15.29
CA GLY A 543 5.06 1.98 15.81
C GLY A 543 4.72 3.16 14.88
N VAL A 544 4.16 4.22 15.43
CA VAL A 544 3.72 5.37 14.65
C VAL A 544 4.89 6.30 14.45
N ASN A 545 5.67 6.06 13.40
CA ASN A 545 6.61 7.05 12.88
C ASN A 545 5.82 7.94 11.92
N ASP A 546 5.25 9.03 12.42
CA ASP A 546 4.62 10.03 11.59
C ASP A 546 5.70 10.90 10.94
N ALA A 547 6.09 10.49 9.73
CA ALA A 547 6.86 11.34 8.85
C ALA A 547 5.93 12.46 8.34
N SER A 548 5.96 13.63 8.96
CA SER A 548 5.18 14.82 8.60
C SER A 548 5.99 16.07 8.86
N PHE A 549 5.82 17.09 8.02
CA PHE A 549 6.36 18.42 8.29
C PHE A 549 5.49 19.20 9.28
N ILE A 550 4.20 18.84 9.39
CA ILE A 550 3.24 19.56 10.24
C ILE A 550 3.35 19.04 11.68
N PRO A 551 3.74 19.88 12.66
CA PRO A 551 3.85 19.50 14.07
C PRO A 551 2.54 18.98 14.66
N TYR A 552 2.64 18.12 15.69
CA TYR A 552 1.49 17.51 16.37
C TYR A 552 0.49 18.54 16.89
N SER A 553 0.97 19.65 17.49
CA SER A 553 0.14 20.73 18.00
C SER A 553 -0.73 21.37 16.93
N ILE A 554 -0.14 21.64 15.75
CA ILE A 554 -0.87 22.19 14.60
C ILE A 554 -1.86 21.16 14.06
N ARG A 555 -1.43 19.89 13.90
CA ARG A 555 -2.32 18.81 13.49
C ARG A 555 -3.55 18.74 14.39
N LYS A 556 -3.34 18.80 15.70
CA LYS A 556 -4.43 18.77 16.68
C LYS A 556 -5.32 20.01 16.62
N ALA A 557 -4.72 21.21 16.49
CA ALA A 557 -5.46 22.48 16.45
C ALA A 557 -6.38 22.58 15.21
N TYR A 558 -5.92 22.09 14.06
CA TYR A 558 -6.70 22.15 12.81
C TYR A 558 -7.44 20.85 12.49
N GLY A 559 -7.42 19.87 13.39
CA GLY A 559 -8.16 18.62 13.27
C GLY A 559 -7.65 17.74 12.14
N LEU A 560 -6.34 17.78 11.88
CA LEU A 560 -5.63 16.84 11.03
C LEU A 560 -5.43 15.50 11.76
N THR A 561 -5.09 14.45 11.04
CA THR A 561 -4.87 13.13 11.63
C THR A 561 -3.66 13.15 12.57
N THR A 562 -3.84 12.72 13.82
CA THR A 562 -2.81 12.65 14.85
C THR A 562 -2.42 11.21 15.19
N ILE A 563 -1.38 11.05 16.00
CA ILE A 563 -0.99 9.74 16.56
C ILE A 563 -2.12 9.13 17.37
N ASP A 564 -2.83 9.91 18.17
CA ASP A 564 -3.96 9.45 19.00
C ASP A 564 -5.05 8.82 18.13
N ASN A 565 -5.32 9.41 16.96
CA ASN A 565 -6.28 8.88 15.99
C ASN A 565 -5.84 7.49 15.49
N LYS A 566 -4.55 7.31 15.18
CA LYS A 566 -4.00 6.04 14.69
C LYS A 566 -4.02 4.95 15.75
N VAL A 567 -3.78 5.31 17.03
CA VAL A 567 -3.91 4.38 18.16
C VAL A 567 -5.36 3.90 18.30
N ALA A 568 -6.34 4.80 18.27
CA ALA A 568 -7.75 4.44 18.34
C ALA A 568 -8.20 3.53 17.19
N ILE A 569 -7.73 3.80 15.96
CA ILE A 569 -8.00 2.94 14.79
C ILE A 569 -7.40 1.54 14.99
N SER A 570 -6.15 1.47 15.43
CA SER A 570 -5.47 0.18 15.65
C SER A 570 -6.13 -0.65 16.75
N ALA A 571 -6.55 0.01 17.83
CA ALA A 571 -7.30 -0.62 18.92
C ALA A 571 -8.65 -1.18 18.41
N TYR A 572 -9.41 -0.38 17.65
CA TYR A 572 -10.66 -0.87 17.07
C TYR A 572 -10.45 -2.10 16.20
N TYR A 573 -9.48 -2.11 15.28
CA TYR A 573 -9.25 -3.27 14.41
C TYR A 573 -8.85 -4.50 15.20
N PHE A 574 -8.08 -4.36 16.29
CA PHE A 574 -7.75 -5.48 17.16
C PHE A 574 -9.01 -6.07 17.81
N TYR A 575 -9.79 -5.26 18.51
CA TYR A 575 -10.99 -5.74 19.19
C TYR A 575 -12.04 -6.27 18.21
N ARG A 576 -12.23 -5.60 17.09
CA ARG A 576 -13.17 -6.03 16.06
C ARG A 576 -12.77 -7.38 15.48
N MET A 577 -11.51 -7.61 15.21
CA MET A 577 -10.99 -8.87 14.68
C MET A 577 -11.27 -10.06 15.60
N ILE A 578 -11.13 -9.88 16.90
CA ILE A 578 -11.28 -10.95 17.89
C ILE A 578 -12.69 -11.06 18.49
N GLN A 579 -13.58 -10.08 18.23
CA GLN A 579 -14.87 -10.03 18.95
C GLN A 579 -15.74 -11.26 18.71
N ARG A 580 -15.76 -11.85 17.51
CA ARG A 580 -16.56 -13.05 17.17
C ARG A 580 -15.75 -14.34 17.11
N CYS A 581 -14.43 -14.27 17.26
CA CYS A 581 -13.56 -15.43 17.25
C CYS A 581 -13.82 -16.32 18.48
N GLN A 582 -13.87 -17.65 18.27
CA GLN A 582 -14.04 -18.63 19.35
C GLN A 582 -12.70 -19.18 19.85
N HIS A 583 -11.75 -19.42 18.93
CA HIS A 583 -10.43 -19.97 19.19
C HIS A 583 -9.36 -19.01 18.67
N LEU A 584 -8.69 -18.31 19.59
CA LEU A 584 -7.62 -17.36 19.30
C LEU A 584 -6.27 -17.90 19.78
N ALA A 585 -5.25 -17.81 18.90
CA ALA A 585 -3.87 -18.13 19.25
C ALA A 585 -2.92 -17.02 18.78
#